data_07d6232932bde4bd776c21f943fcad19
#
_entry.id   07d6232932bde4bd776c21f943fcad19
#
_cell.length_a   1.000
_cell.length_b   1.000
_cell.length_c   1.000
_cell.angle_alpha   90.00
_cell.angle_beta   90.00
_cell.angle_gamma   90.00
#
_symmetry.space_group_name_H-M   'P 1'
#
loop_
_entity.id
_entity.type
_entity.pdbx_description
1 polymer ?
#
loop_
_entity_poly.entity_id
_entity_poly.type
_entity_poly.pdbx_seq_one_letter_code
_entity_poly.pdbx_strand_id
1 'polypeptide(L)'
;MRQYLLLILGVSIIFSGSAYAQNMQDVEIIISSSSYNYGEKLDYKIIVSEVSGEDAIIFITNTNGNKSQLLSLLISQEESRIIAPFAFDSVIWSEGTYELELQYSGATSTTSFTIVNDGTIGIPYWIKDISKIWVSGQTKDDEFAKCIQFLIDEKIIFNANPSQELQIPEWFRMTTGWWVNNQIPDTVYGDALQFLINDRVIKIPIDQKSFGQESSSDKTL
;
A
#
# COMPACT_ATOMS: atom_id res chain seq x y z
N MET A 1 -2.91 -91.72 22.10
CA MET A 1 -2.70 -90.44 21.31
C MET A 1 -3.46 -89.31 22.02
N ARG A 2 -2.73 -88.41 22.70
CA ARG A 2 -3.34 -87.32 23.46
C ARG A 2 -3.17 -86.07 22.65
N GLN A 3 -4.28 -85.47 22.15
CA GLN A 3 -4.28 -84.18 21.48
C GLN A 3 -4.27 -83.06 22.54
N TYR A 4 -3.24 -82.22 22.51
CA TYR A 4 -3.19 -80.98 23.30
C TYR A 4 -3.82 -79.85 22.48
N LEU A 5 -4.96 -79.32 22.95
CA LEU A 5 -5.64 -78.19 22.45
C LEU A 5 -4.97 -76.91 23.04
N LEU A 6 -4.21 -76.18 22.26
CA LEU A 6 -3.60 -74.93 22.68
C LEU A 6 -4.64 -73.77 22.43
N LEU A 7 -5.13 -73.27 23.56
CA LEU A 7 -6.02 -72.07 23.59
C LEU A 7 -5.14 -70.84 23.56
N ILE A 8 -5.10 -70.16 22.44
CA ILE A 8 -4.43 -68.85 22.29
C ILE A 8 -5.41 -67.75 22.73
N LEU A 9 -5.17 -67.18 23.90
CA LEU A 9 -5.90 -66.03 24.41
C LEU A 9 -5.36 -64.76 23.74
N GLY A 10 -6.08 -64.27 22.77
CA GLY A 10 -5.77 -62.99 22.11
C GLY A 10 -6.12 -61.80 23.03
N VAL A 11 -5.11 -61.14 23.55
CA VAL A 11 -5.29 -59.86 24.28
C VAL A 11 -5.40 -58.75 23.25
N SER A 12 -6.63 -58.27 22.98
CA SER A 12 -6.87 -57.08 22.18
C SER A 12 -6.60 -55.84 23.03
N ILE A 13 -5.45 -55.22 22.86
CA ILE A 13 -5.14 -53.89 23.42
C ILE A 13 -5.91 -52.86 22.61
N ILE A 14 -7.00 -52.34 23.18
CA ILE A 14 -7.73 -51.18 22.61
C ILE A 14 -6.91 -49.94 22.98
N PHE A 15 -6.12 -49.41 22.03
CA PHE A 15 -5.55 -48.08 22.12
C PHE A 15 -6.70 -47.06 21.98
N SER A 16 -7.22 -46.60 23.11
CA SER A 16 -8.07 -45.41 23.14
C SER A 16 -7.16 -44.20 22.90
N GLY A 17 -6.88 -43.89 21.61
CA GLY A 17 -6.27 -42.66 21.23
C GLY A 17 -7.24 -41.53 21.59
N SER A 18 -6.96 -40.77 22.65
CA SER A 18 -7.61 -39.48 22.87
C SER A 18 -7.21 -38.59 21.72
N ALA A 19 -8.11 -38.42 20.75
CA ALA A 19 -8.00 -37.35 19.77
C ALA A 19 -8.16 -36.04 20.57
N TYR A 20 -7.04 -35.40 20.89
CA TYR A 20 -7.07 -34.00 21.27
C TYR A 20 -7.53 -33.26 20.01
N ALA A 21 -8.79 -32.83 20.00
CA ALA A 21 -9.22 -31.79 19.06
C ALA A 21 -8.33 -30.57 19.38
N GLN A 22 -7.31 -30.34 18.59
CA GLN A 22 -6.67 -29.01 18.56
C GLN A 22 -7.80 -28.05 18.22
N ASN A 23 -8.14 -27.17 19.16
CA ASN A 23 -8.95 -26.00 18.87
C ASN A 23 -8.16 -25.26 17.77
N MET A 24 -8.54 -25.46 16.53
CA MET A 24 -7.94 -24.69 15.44
C MET A 24 -8.36 -23.24 15.66
N GLN A 25 -7.37 -22.39 15.85
CA GLN A 25 -7.56 -20.96 15.86
C GLN A 25 -8.32 -20.57 14.58
N ASP A 26 -9.46 -19.91 14.73
CA ASP A 26 -10.17 -19.32 13.59
C ASP A 26 -9.72 -17.88 13.42
N VAL A 27 -9.30 -17.53 12.21
CA VAL A 27 -8.81 -16.18 11.89
C VAL A 27 -9.41 -15.72 10.57
N GLU A 28 -9.73 -14.45 10.51
CA GLU A 28 -10.30 -13.84 9.32
C GLU A 28 -9.65 -12.48 9.05
N ILE A 29 -9.37 -12.19 7.77
CA ILE A 29 -8.98 -10.87 7.30
C ILE A 29 -10.05 -10.34 6.34
N ILE A 30 -10.65 -9.20 6.68
CA ILE A 30 -11.75 -8.58 5.94
C ILE A 30 -11.31 -7.21 5.48
N ILE A 31 -11.32 -6.96 4.18
CA ILE A 31 -11.06 -5.63 3.60
C ILE A 31 -12.34 -4.79 3.59
N SER A 32 -12.19 -3.48 3.76
CA SER A 32 -13.32 -2.54 3.75
C SER A 32 -13.87 -2.30 2.34
N SER A 33 -13.06 -2.49 1.30
CA SER A 33 -13.45 -2.41 -0.12
C SER A 33 -12.71 -3.45 -0.94
N SER A 34 -13.38 -4.02 -1.94
CA SER A 34 -12.74 -4.90 -2.93
C SER A 34 -12.00 -4.14 -4.05
N SER A 35 -12.17 -2.81 -4.13
CA SER A 35 -11.53 -1.94 -5.09
C SER A 35 -11.12 -0.64 -4.45
N TYR A 36 -9.91 -0.17 -4.76
CA TYR A 36 -9.33 1.08 -4.30
C TYR A 36 -8.80 1.87 -5.49
N ASN A 37 -8.91 3.19 -5.41
CA ASN A 37 -8.30 4.13 -6.34
C ASN A 37 -6.97 4.67 -5.79
N TYR A 38 -6.16 5.26 -6.63
CA TYR A 38 -5.01 6.04 -6.15
C TYR A 38 -5.49 7.17 -5.23
N GLY A 39 -4.72 7.45 -4.19
CA GLY A 39 -5.09 8.42 -3.14
C GLY A 39 -5.95 7.81 -2.01
N GLU A 40 -6.50 6.62 -2.16
CA GLU A 40 -7.18 5.89 -1.09
C GLU A 40 -6.21 5.05 -0.26
N LYS A 41 -6.63 4.67 0.94
CA LYS A 41 -5.83 3.86 1.87
C LYS A 41 -6.41 2.47 2.01
N LEU A 42 -5.54 1.47 2.07
CA LEU A 42 -5.96 0.13 2.45
C LEU A 42 -6.50 0.14 3.88
N ASP A 43 -7.72 -0.35 4.04
CA ASP A 43 -8.43 -0.45 5.31
C ASP A 43 -8.97 -1.88 5.45
N TYR A 44 -8.55 -2.58 6.49
CA TYR A 44 -8.93 -3.95 6.74
C TYR A 44 -9.07 -4.24 8.23
N LYS A 45 -9.79 -5.31 8.53
CA LYS A 45 -10.05 -5.82 9.86
C LYS A 45 -9.47 -7.22 10.00
N ILE A 46 -8.87 -7.49 11.14
CA ILE A 46 -8.46 -8.82 11.56
C ILE A 46 -9.41 -9.27 12.66
N ILE A 47 -9.94 -10.48 12.54
CA ILE A 47 -10.78 -11.14 13.55
C ILE A 47 -10.06 -12.43 13.92
N VAL A 48 -9.94 -12.68 15.22
CA VAL A 48 -9.36 -13.92 15.78
C VAL A 48 -10.32 -14.50 16.80
N SER A 49 -10.43 -15.82 16.87
CA SER A 49 -11.31 -16.48 17.83
C SER A 49 -10.76 -16.45 19.26
N GLU A 50 -9.45 -16.32 19.42
CA GLU A 50 -8.75 -16.24 20.70
C GLU A 50 -7.49 -15.39 20.58
N VAL A 51 -7.21 -14.58 21.60
CA VAL A 51 -5.99 -13.77 21.69
C VAL A 51 -4.87 -14.61 22.33
N SER A 52 -3.93 -15.09 21.50
CA SER A 52 -2.80 -15.91 21.97
C SER A 52 -1.63 -15.11 22.52
N GLY A 53 -1.59 -13.78 22.25
CA GLY A 53 -0.45 -12.92 22.58
C GLY A 53 0.72 -13.05 21.59
N GLU A 54 0.55 -13.75 20.48
CA GLU A 54 1.50 -13.81 19.38
C GLU A 54 1.31 -12.66 18.40
N ASP A 55 2.30 -12.44 17.54
CA ASP A 55 2.20 -11.48 16.43
C ASP A 55 1.40 -12.10 15.28
N ALA A 56 0.46 -11.32 14.75
CA ALA A 56 -0.12 -11.59 13.45
C ALA A 56 0.83 -11.12 12.37
N ILE A 57 1.07 -11.95 11.37
CA ILE A 57 1.91 -11.62 10.21
C ILE A 57 0.99 -11.48 9.00
N ILE A 58 1.06 -10.33 8.34
CA ILE A 58 0.32 -10.06 7.11
C ILE A 58 1.31 -10.06 5.95
N PHE A 59 1.03 -10.89 4.95
CA PHE A 59 1.72 -10.90 3.68
C PHE A 59 0.88 -10.26 2.61
N ILE A 60 1.55 -9.69 1.60
CA ILE A 60 0.93 -9.20 0.39
C ILE A 60 1.55 -9.88 -0.82
N THR A 61 0.70 -10.34 -1.73
CA THR A 61 1.11 -10.83 -3.05
C THR A 61 0.71 -9.77 -4.08
N ASN A 62 1.69 -9.29 -4.84
CA ASN A 62 1.47 -8.25 -5.83
C ASN A 62 0.94 -8.82 -7.16
N THR A 63 0.64 -7.94 -8.12
CA THR A 63 0.12 -8.26 -9.45
C THR A 63 1.02 -9.20 -10.27
N ASN A 64 2.31 -9.29 -9.94
CA ASN A 64 3.27 -10.18 -10.57
C ASN A 64 3.41 -11.54 -9.84
N GLY A 65 2.63 -11.78 -8.79
CA GLY A 65 2.70 -12.99 -7.97
C GLY A 65 3.83 -13.00 -6.94
N ASN A 66 4.53 -11.88 -6.74
CA ASN A 66 5.58 -11.79 -5.74
C ASN A 66 4.97 -11.55 -4.36
N LYS A 67 5.24 -12.47 -3.43
CA LYS A 67 4.79 -12.40 -2.04
C LYS A 67 5.87 -11.78 -1.16
N SER A 68 5.47 -10.84 -0.31
CA SER A 68 6.33 -10.20 0.69
C SER A 68 5.58 -9.97 2.00
N GLN A 69 6.29 -9.85 3.10
CA GLN A 69 5.68 -9.46 4.37
C GLN A 69 5.35 -7.97 4.33
N LEU A 70 4.08 -7.66 4.60
CA LEU A 70 3.57 -6.29 4.65
C LEU A 70 3.72 -5.71 6.06
N LEU A 71 3.31 -6.48 7.09
CA LEU A 71 3.21 -6.01 8.46
C LEU A 71 3.33 -7.19 9.44
N SER A 72 3.88 -6.93 10.63
CA SER A 72 3.73 -7.76 11.82
C SER A 72 3.17 -6.89 12.93
N LEU A 73 2.15 -7.38 13.64
CA LEU A 73 1.54 -6.64 14.75
C LEU A 73 1.08 -7.59 15.85
N LEU A 74 1.24 -7.16 17.10
CA LEU A 74 0.74 -7.86 18.25
C LEU A 74 -0.80 -7.79 18.31
N ILE A 75 -1.47 -8.93 18.38
CA ILE A 75 -2.91 -9.00 18.57
C ILE A 75 -3.21 -8.94 20.06
N SER A 76 -3.94 -7.91 20.47
CA SER A 76 -4.32 -7.65 21.86
C SER A 76 -5.83 -7.73 22.10
N GLN A 77 -6.63 -7.91 21.05
CA GLN A 77 -8.09 -8.00 21.08
C GLN A 77 -8.59 -8.87 19.93
N GLU A 78 -9.79 -9.43 20.07
CA GLU A 78 -10.37 -10.34 19.07
C GLU A 78 -10.68 -9.66 17.74
N GLU A 79 -10.92 -8.36 17.72
CA GLU A 79 -11.15 -7.58 16.52
C GLU A 79 -10.20 -6.39 16.47
N SER A 80 -9.41 -6.28 15.40
CA SER A 80 -8.44 -5.21 15.20
C SER A 80 -8.64 -4.59 13.81
N ARG A 81 -8.96 -3.28 13.75
CA ARG A 81 -9.03 -2.53 12.48
C ARG A 81 -7.71 -1.83 12.20
N ILE A 82 -7.21 -1.99 11.00
CA ILE A 82 -5.96 -1.43 10.53
C ILE A 82 -6.23 -0.57 9.30
N ILE A 83 -5.79 0.70 9.36
CA ILE A 83 -5.79 1.61 8.21
C ILE A 83 -4.33 1.84 7.85
N ALA A 84 -3.96 1.58 6.59
CA ALA A 84 -2.61 1.82 6.11
C ALA A 84 -2.19 3.28 6.33
N PRO A 85 -0.95 3.54 6.73
CA PRO A 85 -0.47 4.91 6.99
C PRO A 85 -0.43 5.75 5.71
N PHE A 86 -0.17 5.12 4.57
CA PHE A 86 -0.01 5.76 3.27
C PHE A 86 -1.13 5.36 2.31
N ALA A 87 -1.47 6.28 1.41
CA ALA A 87 -2.40 6.04 0.32
C ALA A 87 -1.69 5.28 -0.82
N PHE A 88 -2.47 4.65 -1.68
CA PHE A 88 -1.96 4.08 -2.92
C PHE A 88 -1.52 5.19 -3.87
N ASP A 89 -0.35 5.05 -4.47
CA ASP A 89 0.17 5.90 -5.53
C ASP A 89 0.70 5.04 -6.69
N SER A 90 0.73 5.59 -7.90
CA SER A 90 1.10 4.85 -9.11
C SER A 90 2.60 4.58 -9.25
N VAL A 91 3.45 5.16 -8.41
CA VAL A 91 4.91 4.93 -8.43
C VAL A 91 5.24 3.60 -7.76
N ILE A 92 4.53 3.30 -6.65
CA ILE A 92 4.78 2.10 -5.84
C ILE A 92 3.80 0.98 -6.22
N TRP A 93 2.54 1.33 -6.52
CA TRP A 93 1.45 0.39 -6.71
C TRP A 93 1.00 0.35 -8.16
N SER A 94 1.13 -0.82 -8.79
CA SER A 94 0.58 -1.04 -10.13
C SER A 94 -0.94 -1.29 -10.05
N GLU A 95 -1.66 -0.96 -11.12
CA GLU A 95 -3.05 -1.40 -11.27
C GLU A 95 -3.14 -2.92 -11.31
N GLY A 96 -4.21 -3.49 -10.75
CA GLY A 96 -4.47 -4.91 -10.75
C GLY A 96 -4.78 -5.48 -9.37
N THR A 97 -4.86 -6.80 -9.28
CA THR A 97 -5.30 -7.51 -8.08
C THR A 97 -4.12 -7.86 -7.19
N TYR A 98 -4.31 -7.63 -5.91
CA TYR A 98 -3.42 -7.97 -4.80
C TYR A 98 -4.12 -8.94 -3.88
N GLU A 99 -3.36 -9.84 -3.25
CA GLU A 99 -3.85 -10.75 -2.22
C GLU A 99 -3.19 -10.41 -0.88
N LEU A 100 -3.98 -10.36 0.18
CA LEU A 100 -3.51 -10.31 1.55
C LEU A 100 -3.67 -11.68 2.19
N GLU A 101 -2.64 -12.13 2.89
CA GLU A 101 -2.65 -13.35 3.68
C GLU A 101 -2.30 -13.02 5.12
N LEU A 102 -3.21 -13.34 6.04
CA LEU A 102 -3.01 -13.27 7.47
C LEU A 102 -2.54 -14.63 7.97
N GLN A 103 -1.48 -14.63 8.77
CA GLN A 103 -1.04 -15.80 9.56
C GLN A 103 -1.05 -15.44 11.04
N TYR A 104 -1.70 -16.24 11.87
CA TYR A 104 -1.76 -16.04 13.31
C TYR A 104 -1.96 -17.37 14.02
N SER A 105 -1.10 -17.70 15.01
CA SER A 105 -1.18 -18.92 15.83
C SER A 105 -1.40 -20.21 15.02
N GLY A 106 -0.71 -20.33 13.87
CA GLY A 106 -0.81 -21.49 12.98
C GLY A 106 -2.02 -21.53 12.04
N ALA A 107 -2.96 -20.60 12.17
CA ALA A 107 -4.07 -20.42 11.24
C ALA A 107 -3.75 -19.40 10.15
N THR A 108 -4.47 -19.47 9.04
CA THR A 108 -4.27 -18.60 7.87
C THR A 108 -5.60 -18.20 7.27
N SER A 109 -5.72 -16.93 6.87
CA SER A 109 -6.87 -16.41 6.13
C SER A 109 -6.39 -15.53 4.98
N THR A 110 -7.11 -15.52 3.86
CA THR A 110 -6.76 -14.74 2.67
C THR A 110 -7.93 -13.89 2.20
N THR A 111 -7.62 -12.73 1.63
CA THR A 111 -8.59 -11.86 0.94
C THR A 111 -7.89 -11.15 -0.20
N SER A 112 -8.64 -10.55 -1.13
CA SER A 112 -8.07 -9.87 -2.29
C SER A 112 -8.73 -8.53 -2.54
N PHE A 113 -7.95 -7.57 -3.03
CA PHE A 113 -8.45 -6.28 -3.49
C PHE A 113 -7.82 -5.91 -4.84
N THR A 114 -8.42 -4.97 -5.54
CA THR A 114 -7.92 -4.47 -6.82
C THR A 114 -7.63 -2.98 -6.72
N ILE A 115 -6.50 -2.56 -7.26
CA ILE A 115 -6.19 -1.14 -7.47
C ILE A 115 -6.59 -0.79 -8.90
N VAL A 116 -7.38 0.26 -9.04
CA VAL A 116 -7.86 0.78 -10.32
C VAL A 116 -7.47 2.26 -10.45
N ASN A 117 -7.29 2.70 -11.69
CA ASN A 117 -7.04 4.10 -12.01
C ASN A 117 -8.30 4.70 -12.64
N ASP A 118 -9.02 5.49 -11.87
CA ASP A 118 -10.18 6.24 -12.35
C ASP A 118 -9.86 7.70 -12.69
N GLY A 119 -8.56 8.05 -12.67
CA GLY A 119 -8.05 9.41 -12.86
C GLY A 119 -7.83 10.16 -11.54
N THR A 120 -8.13 9.56 -10.40
CA THR A 120 -7.83 10.16 -9.09
C THR A 120 -6.33 10.26 -8.87
N ILE A 121 -5.88 11.41 -8.36
CA ILE A 121 -4.46 11.68 -8.14
C ILE A 121 -4.01 11.16 -6.78
N GLY A 122 -3.15 10.15 -6.79
CA GLY A 122 -2.46 9.64 -5.61
C GLY A 122 -1.04 10.19 -5.52
N ILE A 123 -0.77 11.05 -4.54
CA ILE A 123 0.56 11.66 -4.36
C ILE A 123 1.42 10.74 -3.49
N PRO A 124 2.65 10.36 -3.95
CA PRO A 124 3.58 9.59 -3.15
C PRO A 124 3.84 10.23 -1.77
N TYR A 125 3.80 9.44 -0.71
CA TYR A 125 3.83 9.93 0.68
C TYR A 125 5.07 10.78 1.00
N TRP A 126 6.23 10.45 0.41
CA TRP A 126 7.49 11.17 0.64
C TRP A 126 7.45 12.61 0.14
N ILE A 127 6.62 12.92 -0.88
CA ILE A 127 6.38 14.30 -1.34
C ILE A 127 5.82 15.15 -0.20
N LYS A 128 4.96 14.56 0.64
CA LYS A 128 4.38 15.24 1.81
C LYS A 128 5.44 15.63 2.84
N ASP A 129 6.44 14.77 3.04
CA ASP A 129 7.53 15.05 3.98
C ASP A 129 8.45 16.18 3.48
N ILE A 130 8.80 16.20 2.19
CA ILE A 130 9.56 17.31 1.60
C ILE A 130 8.72 18.60 1.63
N SER A 131 7.42 18.50 1.36
CA SER A 131 6.52 19.66 1.41
C SER A 131 6.43 20.28 2.80
N LYS A 132 6.52 19.50 3.89
CA LYS A 132 6.61 20.02 5.27
C LYS A 132 7.84 20.92 5.46
N ILE A 133 8.99 20.51 4.90
CA ILE A 133 10.24 21.28 4.97
C ILE A 133 10.08 22.60 4.21
N TRP A 134 9.43 22.57 3.06
CA TRP A 134 9.15 23.78 2.29
C TRP A 134 8.15 24.71 2.98
N VAL A 135 7.06 24.17 3.51
CA VAL A 135 6.04 24.93 4.28
C VAL A 135 6.64 25.61 5.50
N SER A 136 7.60 24.98 6.17
CA SER A 136 8.31 25.55 7.32
C SER A 136 9.32 26.66 6.94
N GLY A 137 9.55 26.90 5.64
CA GLY A 137 10.51 27.89 5.14
C GLY A 137 11.98 27.45 5.22
N GLN A 138 12.23 26.14 5.50
CA GLN A 138 13.59 25.60 5.58
C GLN A 138 14.21 25.32 4.21
N THR A 139 13.39 25.31 3.15
CA THR A 139 13.83 25.15 1.77
C THR A 139 13.14 26.16 0.85
N LYS A 140 13.70 26.36 -0.34
CA LYS A 140 13.23 27.33 -1.33
C LYS A 140 12.19 26.72 -2.26
N ASP A 141 11.57 27.57 -3.08
CA ASP A 141 10.56 27.18 -4.06
C ASP A 141 11.13 26.28 -5.16
N ASP A 142 12.41 26.44 -5.53
CA ASP A 142 13.08 25.57 -6.51
C ASP A 142 13.20 24.12 -6.05
N GLU A 143 13.42 23.86 -4.76
CA GLU A 143 13.44 22.50 -4.23
C GLU A 143 12.04 21.87 -4.20
N PHE A 144 11.03 22.65 -3.82
CA PHE A 144 9.64 22.18 -3.89
C PHE A 144 9.17 21.96 -5.34
N ALA A 145 9.62 22.80 -6.27
CA ALA A 145 9.35 22.64 -7.69
C ALA A 145 9.85 21.30 -8.25
N LYS A 146 10.96 20.76 -7.74
CA LYS A 146 11.44 19.42 -8.12
C LYS A 146 10.48 18.31 -7.73
N CYS A 147 9.76 18.47 -6.62
CA CYS A 147 8.71 17.51 -6.24
C CYS A 147 7.54 17.56 -7.23
N ILE A 148 7.15 18.76 -7.66
CA ILE A 148 6.09 18.92 -8.67
C ILE A 148 6.59 18.39 -10.02
N GLN A 149 7.85 18.67 -10.40
CA GLN A 149 8.44 18.12 -11.62
C GLN A 149 8.44 16.59 -11.61
N PHE A 150 8.79 15.96 -10.49
CA PHE A 150 8.70 14.51 -10.34
C PHE A 150 7.27 14.00 -10.59
N LEU A 151 6.24 14.67 -10.03
CA LEU A 151 4.84 14.28 -10.26
C LEU A 151 4.45 14.39 -11.74
N ILE A 152 5.02 15.36 -12.47
CA ILE A 152 4.82 15.54 -13.92
C ILE A 152 5.54 14.43 -14.70
N ASP A 153 6.79 14.13 -14.37
CA ASP A 153 7.62 13.14 -15.04
C ASP A 153 7.03 11.73 -14.89
N GLU A 154 6.50 11.41 -13.70
CA GLU A 154 5.78 10.15 -13.40
C GLU A 154 4.32 10.14 -13.90
N LYS A 155 3.89 11.22 -14.60
CA LYS A 155 2.53 11.37 -15.16
C LYS A 155 1.39 11.29 -14.12
N ILE A 156 1.71 11.60 -12.87
CA ILE A 156 0.73 11.75 -11.78
C ILE A 156 -0.01 13.08 -11.95
N ILE A 157 0.72 14.13 -12.31
CA ILE A 157 0.20 15.45 -12.67
C ILE A 157 0.50 15.70 -14.15
N PHE A 158 -0.50 16.16 -14.90
CA PHE A 158 -0.34 16.50 -16.29
C PHE A 158 -0.04 17.99 -16.45
N ASN A 159 1.05 18.35 -17.17
CA ASN A 159 1.40 19.73 -17.49
C ASN A 159 1.18 20.00 -18.97
N ALA A 160 -0.02 20.48 -19.32
CA ALA A 160 -0.38 20.83 -20.70
C ALA A 160 0.35 22.07 -21.21
N ASN A 161 0.86 22.92 -20.33
CA ASN A 161 1.40 24.24 -20.64
C ASN A 161 2.75 24.48 -19.96
N PRO A 162 3.79 23.73 -20.31
CA PRO A 162 5.09 23.88 -19.68
C PRO A 162 5.65 25.31 -19.86
N SER A 163 6.36 25.79 -18.85
CA SER A 163 6.93 27.13 -18.79
C SER A 163 8.45 27.12 -18.84
N GLN A 164 9.09 28.25 -19.09
CA GLN A 164 10.53 28.46 -18.85
C GLN A 164 10.77 29.12 -17.50
N GLU A 165 9.71 29.58 -16.84
CA GLU A 165 9.77 30.31 -15.58
C GLU A 165 9.25 29.44 -14.44
N LEU A 166 9.89 29.53 -13.28
CA LEU A 166 9.36 29.02 -12.02
C LEU A 166 8.44 30.08 -11.40
N GLN A 167 7.20 29.73 -11.16
CA GLN A 167 6.27 30.56 -10.41
C GLN A 167 5.41 29.70 -9.50
N ILE A 168 5.54 29.92 -8.20
CA ILE A 168 4.68 29.32 -7.17
C ILE A 168 4.15 30.49 -6.32
N PRO A 169 2.83 30.74 -6.33
CA PRO A 169 2.26 31.82 -5.52
C PRO A 169 2.50 31.60 -4.04
N GLU A 170 2.84 32.66 -3.31
CA GLU A 170 3.14 32.57 -1.87
C GLU A 170 1.98 31.96 -1.05
N TRP A 171 0.73 32.28 -1.40
CA TRP A 171 -0.45 31.72 -0.74
C TRP A 171 -0.56 30.19 -0.89
N PHE A 172 0.04 29.60 -1.94
CA PHE A 172 0.02 28.15 -2.14
C PHE A 172 0.79 27.40 -1.05
N ARG A 173 1.77 28.06 -0.42
CA ARG A 173 2.47 27.53 0.76
C ARG A 173 1.50 27.25 1.92
N MET A 174 0.50 28.12 2.10
CA MET A 174 -0.53 27.91 3.12
C MET A 174 -1.45 26.74 2.76
N THR A 175 -1.87 26.61 1.51
CA THR A 175 -2.68 25.47 1.03
C THR A 175 -1.92 24.16 1.20
N THR A 176 -0.64 24.13 0.85
CA THR A 176 0.23 22.98 1.08
C THR A 176 0.37 22.70 2.59
N GLY A 177 0.40 23.75 3.42
CA GLY A 177 0.40 23.62 4.89
C GLY A 177 -0.82 22.88 5.41
N TRP A 178 -2.01 23.13 4.88
CA TRP A 178 -3.21 22.39 5.24
C TRP A 178 -3.13 20.92 4.86
N TRP A 179 -2.57 20.64 3.68
CA TRP A 179 -2.40 19.27 3.21
C TRP A 179 -1.39 18.48 4.07
N VAL A 180 -0.20 19.03 4.32
CA VAL A 180 0.82 18.33 5.11
C VAL A 180 0.41 18.09 6.58
N ASN A 181 -0.54 18.91 7.08
CA ASN A 181 -1.16 18.76 8.40
C ASN A 181 -2.45 17.91 8.39
N ASN A 182 -2.74 17.21 7.28
CA ASN A 182 -3.92 16.36 7.09
C ASN A 182 -5.28 17.08 7.27
N GLN A 183 -5.33 18.39 7.02
CA GLN A 183 -6.56 19.19 7.05
C GLN A 183 -7.35 19.06 5.75
N ILE A 184 -6.68 18.74 4.64
CA ILE A 184 -7.29 18.37 3.36
C ILE A 184 -6.75 17.02 2.88
N PRO A 185 -7.57 16.20 2.22
CA PRO A 185 -7.17 14.91 1.66
C PRO A 185 -6.10 15.03 0.57
N ASP A 186 -5.34 13.96 0.35
CA ASP A 186 -4.32 13.88 -0.70
C ASP A 186 -4.94 14.09 -2.09
N THR A 187 -6.10 13.51 -2.36
CA THR A 187 -6.84 13.65 -3.62
C THR A 187 -7.23 15.11 -3.90
N VAL A 188 -7.80 15.79 -2.90
CA VAL A 188 -8.19 17.21 -3.04
C VAL A 188 -6.99 18.10 -3.31
N TYR A 189 -5.86 17.84 -2.66
CA TYR A 189 -4.62 18.59 -2.90
C TYR A 189 -4.08 18.31 -4.30
N GLY A 190 -4.08 17.05 -4.74
CA GLY A 190 -3.67 16.65 -6.09
C GLY A 190 -4.50 17.32 -7.18
N ASP A 191 -5.81 17.29 -7.06
CA ASP A 191 -6.73 17.96 -7.99
C ASP A 191 -6.51 19.48 -8.04
N ALA A 192 -6.32 20.11 -6.88
CA ALA A 192 -6.03 21.54 -6.80
C ALA A 192 -4.69 21.87 -7.48
N LEU A 193 -3.64 21.06 -7.23
CA LEU A 193 -2.33 21.24 -7.87
C LEU A 193 -2.44 21.07 -9.40
N GLN A 194 -3.15 20.03 -9.87
CA GLN A 194 -3.41 19.80 -11.29
C GLN A 194 -4.11 21.00 -11.95
N PHE A 195 -5.15 21.52 -11.29
CA PHE A 195 -5.89 22.69 -11.78
C PHE A 195 -4.98 23.92 -11.88
N LEU A 196 -4.19 24.20 -10.83
CA LEU A 196 -3.32 25.39 -10.79
C LEU A 196 -2.19 25.35 -11.83
N ILE A 197 -1.70 24.16 -12.16
CA ILE A 197 -0.71 23.97 -13.22
C ILE A 197 -1.36 24.18 -14.60
N ASN A 198 -2.52 23.59 -14.84
CA ASN A 198 -3.24 23.73 -16.10
C ASN A 198 -3.65 25.19 -16.38
N ASP A 199 -4.04 25.92 -15.33
CA ASP A 199 -4.46 27.33 -15.41
C ASP A 199 -3.26 28.30 -15.35
N ARG A 200 -2.01 27.78 -15.36
CA ARG A 200 -0.75 28.55 -15.34
C ARG A 200 -0.57 29.46 -14.11
N VAL A 201 -1.27 29.18 -13.03
CA VAL A 201 -1.08 29.86 -11.75
C VAL A 201 0.22 29.36 -11.09
N ILE A 202 0.47 28.05 -11.19
CA ILE A 202 1.76 27.44 -10.89
C ILE A 202 2.46 27.13 -12.20
N LYS A 203 3.70 27.60 -12.34
CA LYS A 203 4.54 27.35 -13.52
C LYS A 203 5.77 26.57 -13.08
N ILE A 204 6.02 25.46 -13.74
CA ILE A 204 7.19 24.59 -13.50
C ILE A 204 8.04 24.60 -14.75
N PRO A 205 9.35 24.92 -14.66
CA PRO A 205 10.27 24.91 -15.79
C PRO A 205 10.42 23.49 -16.35
N ILE A 206 10.53 23.39 -17.68
CA ILE A 206 10.90 22.13 -18.31
C ILE A 206 12.37 21.86 -18.02
N ASP A 207 12.67 20.73 -17.37
CA ASP A 207 14.05 20.28 -17.31
C ASP A 207 14.44 19.69 -18.68
N GLN A 208 15.33 20.41 -19.41
CA GLN A 208 15.77 20.01 -20.78
C GLN A 208 16.54 18.68 -20.80
N LYS A 209 16.84 18.07 -19.66
CA LYS A 209 17.56 16.79 -19.58
C LYS A 209 16.70 15.58 -19.95
N SER A 210 15.40 15.66 -19.85
CA SER A 210 14.50 14.52 -20.15
C SER A 210 14.28 14.27 -21.65
N PHE A 211 14.58 15.24 -22.52
CA PHE A 211 14.39 15.11 -23.98
C PHE A 211 15.66 14.72 -24.76
N GLY A 212 16.80 14.52 -24.09
CA GLY A 212 18.11 14.30 -24.73
C GLY A 212 18.51 12.82 -24.93
N GLN A 213 17.74 11.84 -24.50
CA GLN A 213 18.16 10.42 -24.57
C GLN A 213 17.52 9.57 -25.67
N GLU A 214 16.54 10.07 -26.43
CA GLU A 214 15.92 9.28 -27.53
C GLU A 214 16.50 9.50 -28.93
N SER A 215 17.48 10.39 -29.14
CA SER A 215 17.95 10.71 -30.51
C SER A 215 19.34 10.24 -30.88
N SER A 216 20.00 9.33 -30.14
CA SER A 216 21.38 8.89 -30.49
C SER A 216 21.60 7.40 -30.71
N SER A 217 20.55 6.60 -30.98
CA SER A 217 20.73 5.18 -31.30
C SER A 217 20.29 4.76 -32.71
N ASP A 218 20.21 5.71 -33.65
CA ASP A 218 20.02 5.31 -35.05
C ASP A 218 20.89 6.14 -36.01
N LYS A 219 22.19 5.79 -36.07
CA LYS A 219 23.07 5.98 -37.22
C LYS A 219 24.43 5.33 -36.96
N THR A 220 24.61 4.07 -37.45
CA THR A 220 25.78 3.66 -38.27
C THR A 220 25.59 2.22 -38.70
N LEU A 221 25.31 2.06 -39.98
CA LEU A 221 25.83 1.10 -40.99
C LEU A 221 26.20 -0.29 -40.52
#